data_e0058f7e5185a79a1a700b8aae1198b7
#
_entry.id   e0058f7e5185a79a1a700b8aae1198b7
#
_cell.length_a   1.000
_cell.length_b   1.000
_cell.length_c   1.000
_cell.angle_alpha   90.00
_cell.angle_beta   90.00
_cell.angle_gamma   90.00
#
_symmetry.space_group_name_H-M   'P 1'
#
loop_
_entity.id
_entity.type
_entity.pdbx_description
1 polymer ?
#
loop_
_entity_poly.entity_id
_entity_poly.type
_entity_poly.pdbx_seq_one_letter_code
_entity_poly.pdbx_strand_id
1 'polypeptide(L)'
;MAPEQLVPAGPVSASRIRKARSRMASTSSTLPAGGPWLRVLIVGAALVTVTFGIRQVFGLFVVPMSMALDSGVQMIALAIAVQNLVWGFSSPFFGALADRIGAWKVAMVGAAIYTGGLLSSALIVSPGGVFLGQALIGLGLGSAGISIALGAVGRVVPPERRSIAFGLVTSFGSFGQFALLPVTQMLISDQGWQMTLLMLSFLTAAMMAMALGMRTAPQARTSDIAELSTADALRVAVRSRDYILLTAGFFVCGLQLVFITTHLPVFLFDNGVDASIASWALALIGLFNIVGAFVCGWLGGKVSKRKTLAIVYLLRGVIMCSFFLLPVTPVSALVFGAAMGLLWLGTIPLTSGLIVTFFGPKHLSMLYGIAFASHQVGSFVGSWLGGIVYDMTASYSIMWWLNVAAALFASAVNWIIREERVAMSAQPVAA
;
A
#
# COMPACT_ATOMS: atom_id res chain seq x y z
N MET A 1 -37.94 11.83 -55.87
CA MET A 1 -37.23 11.85 -54.61
C MET A 1 -35.85 12.40 -54.87
N ALA A 2 -35.59 13.65 -54.50
CA ALA A 2 -34.34 14.34 -54.73
C ALA A 2 -33.38 14.06 -53.58
N PRO A 3 -32.05 13.93 -53.78
CA PRO A 3 -31.09 13.69 -52.73
C PRO A 3 -30.81 14.97 -51.93
N GLU A 4 -30.84 14.83 -50.62
CA GLU A 4 -30.56 15.86 -49.63
C GLU A 4 -29.07 16.26 -49.70
N GLN A 5 -28.80 17.53 -49.98
CA GLN A 5 -27.44 18.09 -50.08
C GLN A 5 -26.85 18.28 -48.67
N LEU A 6 -25.78 17.56 -48.37
CA LEU A 6 -24.90 17.79 -47.20
C LEU A 6 -24.20 19.15 -47.36
N VAL A 7 -24.53 20.09 -46.47
CA VAL A 7 -23.85 21.38 -46.36
C VAL A 7 -22.50 21.17 -45.67
N PRO A 8 -21.35 21.57 -46.26
CA PRO A 8 -20.06 21.45 -45.61
C PRO A 8 -19.92 22.44 -44.45
N ALA A 9 -19.51 21.96 -43.29
CA ALA A 9 -19.21 22.80 -42.14
C ALA A 9 -18.05 23.76 -42.47
N GLY A 10 -18.33 25.06 -42.49
CA GLY A 10 -17.36 26.11 -42.79
C GLY A 10 -16.22 26.16 -41.73
N PRO A 11 -15.05 26.73 -42.09
CA PRO A 11 -13.87 26.75 -41.24
C PRO A 11 -14.13 27.51 -39.91
N VAL A 12 -13.85 26.84 -38.79
CA VAL A 12 -13.96 27.44 -37.45
C VAL A 12 -13.00 28.62 -37.38
N SER A 13 -13.55 29.85 -37.26
CA SER A 13 -12.76 31.10 -37.25
C SER A 13 -11.70 31.08 -36.13
N ALA A 14 -10.48 31.47 -36.48
CA ALA A 14 -9.34 31.59 -35.57
C ALA A 14 -9.65 32.46 -34.34
N SER A 15 -10.62 33.41 -34.47
CA SER A 15 -11.11 34.27 -33.38
C SER A 15 -11.87 33.45 -32.31
N ARG A 16 -12.63 32.40 -32.70
CA ARG A 16 -13.32 31.52 -31.75
C ARG A 16 -12.33 30.63 -30.97
N ILE A 17 -11.28 30.15 -31.66
CA ILE A 17 -10.20 29.37 -30.99
C ILE A 17 -9.40 30.27 -30.02
N ARG A 18 -9.12 31.51 -30.40
CA ARG A 18 -8.41 32.47 -29.55
C ARG A 18 -9.27 32.89 -28.36
N LYS A 19 -10.58 33.04 -28.50
CA LYS A 19 -11.53 33.37 -27.44
C LYS A 19 -11.77 32.19 -26.49
N ALA A 20 -11.71 30.95 -27.00
CA ALA A 20 -11.72 29.73 -26.17
C ALA A 20 -10.40 29.57 -25.37
N ARG A 21 -9.24 29.81 -25.99
CA ARG A 21 -7.94 29.82 -25.30
C ARG A 21 -7.83 30.95 -24.26
N SER A 22 -8.31 32.15 -24.54
CA SER A 22 -8.30 33.25 -23.54
C SER A 22 -9.28 32.98 -22.39
N ARG A 23 -10.43 32.33 -22.62
CA ARG A 23 -11.32 31.89 -21.55
C ARG A 23 -10.71 30.74 -20.74
N MET A 24 -9.97 29.81 -21.34
CA MET A 24 -9.20 28.80 -20.61
C MET A 24 -8.04 29.37 -19.81
N ALA A 25 -7.40 30.43 -20.32
CA ALA A 25 -6.29 31.11 -19.61
C ALA A 25 -6.76 32.04 -18.48
N SER A 26 -8.00 32.55 -18.55
CA SER A 26 -8.55 33.46 -17.53
C SER A 26 -9.27 32.73 -16.38
N THR A 27 -9.42 31.40 -16.46
CA THR A 27 -9.87 30.56 -15.33
C THR A 27 -8.69 29.98 -14.52
N SER A 28 -7.59 30.70 -14.38
CA SER A 28 -6.71 30.53 -13.22
C SER A 28 -7.46 31.09 -12.00
N SER A 29 -8.58 30.43 -11.63
CA SER A 29 -9.23 30.65 -10.37
C SER A 29 -8.23 30.28 -9.31
N THR A 30 -7.61 31.27 -8.69
CA THR A 30 -7.00 31.16 -7.36
C THR A 30 -8.10 30.61 -6.46
N LEU A 31 -8.20 29.29 -6.36
CA LEU A 31 -9.04 28.66 -5.35
C LEU A 31 -8.58 29.21 -4.01
N PRO A 32 -9.50 29.64 -3.13
CA PRO A 32 -9.12 30.17 -1.83
C PRO A 32 -8.22 29.16 -1.15
N ALA A 33 -7.07 29.60 -0.69
CA ALA A 33 -6.20 28.84 0.20
C ALA A 33 -7.05 28.50 1.44
N GLY A 34 -7.52 27.23 1.59
CA GLY A 34 -8.38 26.84 2.72
C GLY A 34 -9.75 26.24 2.34
N GLY A 35 -9.96 25.82 1.11
CA GLY A 35 -11.21 25.13 0.72
C GLY A 35 -11.45 23.82 1.48
N PRO A 36 -12.69 23.30 1.54
CA PRO A 36 -13.07 22.05 2.22
C PRO A 36 -12.21 20.85 1.84
N TRP A 37 -11.65 20.84 0.63
CA TRP A 37 -10.76 19.79 0.14
C TRP A 37 -9.43 19.71 0.92
N LEU A 38 -8.88 20.86 1.37
CA LEU A 38 -7.62 20.89 2.12
C LEU A 38 -7.78 20.20 3.48
N ARG A 39 -8.91 20.44 4.16
CA ARG A 39 -9.24 19.74 5.41
C ARG A 39 -9.28 18.23 5.22
N VAL A 40 -9.97 17.75 4.19
CA VAL A 40 -10.07 16.30 3.89
C VAL A 40 -8.71 15.72 3.54
N LEU A 41 -7.88 16.46 2.81
CA LEU A 41 -6.51 16.06 2.48
C LEU A 41 -5.64 15.92 3.74
N ILE A 42 -5.64 16.93 4.62
CA ILE A 42 -4.86 16.91 5.87
C ILE A 42 -5.31 15.77 6.77
N VAL A 43 -6.61 15.61 6.97
CA VAL A 43 -7.17 14.55 7.81
C VAL A 43 -6.88 13.18 7.19
N GLY A 44 -7.07 13.01 5.88
CA GLY A 44 -6.74 11.77 5.19
C GLY A 44 -5.26 11.40 5.31
N ALA A 45 -4.36 12.38 5.15
CA ALA A 45 -2.93 12.18 5.34
C ALA A 45 -2.60 11.77 6.78
N ALA A 46 -3.19 12.45 7.78
CA ALA A 46 -2.97 12.14 9.19
C ALA A 46 -3.49 10.74 9.58
N LEU A 47 -4.65 10.32 9.07
CA LEU A 47 -5.17 8.96 9.27
C LEU A 47 -4.22 7.92 8.69
N VAL A 48 -3.70 8.16 7.48
CA VAL A 48 -2.74 7.24 6.84
C VAL A 48 -1.41 7.21 7.58
N THR A 49 -0.95 8.35 8.10
CA THR A 49 0.25 8.43 8.96
C THR A 49 0.12 7.49 10.16
N VAL A 50 -0.98 7.57 10.88
CA VAL A 50 -1.20 6.76 12.10
C VAL A 50 -1.39 5.29 11.74
N THR A 51 -2.27 4.97 10.79
CA THR A 51 -2.56 3.57 10.42
C THR A 51 -1.34 2.84 9.88
N PHE A 52 -0.58 3.46 8.97
CA PHE A 52 0.62 2.85 8.40
C PHE A 52 1.78 2.82 9.39
N GLY A 53 1.95 3.90 10.17
CA GLY A 53 2.99 3.95 11.18
C GLY A 53 2.82 2.83 12.21
N ILE A 54 1.62 2.66 12.80
CA ILE A 54 1.35 1.62 13.79
C ILE A 54 1.45 0.21 13.17
N ARG A 55 0.98 0.03 11.91
CA ARG A 55 1.16 -1.25 11.23
C ARG A 55 2.62 -1.67 11.14
N GLN A 56 3.51 -0.74 10.86
CA GLN A 56 4.92 -1.04 10.59
C GLN A 56 5.74 -1.34 11.86
N VAL A 57 5.26 -0.97 13.04
CA VAL A 57 5.98 -1.21 14.30
C VAL A 57 5.83 -2.63 14.84
N PHE A 58 4.90 -3.44 14.31
CA PHE A 58 4.62 -4.77 14.87
C PHE A 58 5.82 -5.74 14.83
N GLY A 59 6.76 -5.56 13.90
CA GLY A 59 8.02 -6.30 13.90
C GLY A 59 8.84 -6.11 15.18
N LEU A 60 8.77 -4.92 15.81
CA LEU A 60 9.47 -4.64 17.07
C LEU A 60 8.85 -5.37 18.27
N PHE A 61 7.60 -5.79 18.18
CA PHE A 61 6.89 -6.52 19.22
C PHE A 61 7.14 -8.03 19.17
N VAL A 62 7.69 -8.57 18.08
CA VAL A 62 7.84 -10.02 17.88
C VAL A 62 8.66 -10.64 19.02
N VAL A 63 9.85 -10.11 19.31
CA VAL A 63 10.72 -10.64 20.37
C VAL A 63 10.09 -10.48 21.76
N PRO A 64 9.70 -9.27 22.22
CA PRO A 64 9.17 -9.09 23.57
C PRO A 64 7.86 -9.84 23.81
N MET A 65 7.00 -9.98 22.77
CA MET A 65 5.75 -10.75 22.90
C MET A 65 6.00 -12.26 22.91
N SER A 66 6.88 -12.78 22.06
CA SER A 66 7.21 -14.22 22.06
C SER A 66 7.80 -14.67 23.39
N MET A 67 8.68 -13.86 23.98
CA MET A 67 9.26 -14.13 25.32
C MET A 67 8.20 -14.06 26.42
N ALA A 68 7.31 -13.04 26.39
CA ALA A 68 6.29 -12.87 27.43
C ALA A 68 5.16 -13.92 27.38
N LEU A 69 4.89 -14.49 26.20
CA LEU A 69 3.85 -15.49 25.99
C LEU A 69 4.39 -16.93 25.97
N ASP A 70 5.69 -17.10 26.24
CA ASP A 70 6.38 -18.40 26.13
C ASP A 70 6.00 -19.13 24.82
N SER A 71 6.07 -18.39 23.72
CA SER A 71 5.64 -18.85 22.40
C SER A 71 6.76 -18.64 21.38
N GLY A 72 6.75 -19.45 20.32
CA GLY A 72 7.67 -19.27 19.21
C GLY A 72 7.42 -17.97 18.43
N VAL A 73 8.42 -17.54 17.68
CA VAL A 73 8.33 -16.41 16.73
C VAL A 73 7.23 -16.67 15.70
N GLN A 74 7.02 -17.94 15.30
CA GLN A 74 5.98 -18.36 14.38
C GLN A 74 4.59 -17.89 14.80
N MET A 75 4.24 -17.97 16.07
CA MET A 75 2.90 -17.61 16.58
C MET A 75 2.62 -16.12 16.36
N ILE A 76 3.55 -15.24 16.72
CA ILE A 76 3.40 -13.80 16.52
C ILE A 76 3.43 -13.46 15.02
N ALA A 77 4.32 -14.08 14.27
CA ALA A 77 4.43 -13.88 12.83
C ALA A 77 3.16 -14.33 12.09
N LEU A 78 2.53 -15.44 12.51
CA LEU A 78 1.24 -15.89 11.98
C LEU A 78 0.10 -14.90 12.28
N ALA A 79 0.08 -14.34 13.50
CA ALA A 79 -0.91 -13.31 13.84
C ALA A 79 -0.77 -12.07 12.94
N ILE A 80 0.46 -11.58 12.71
CA ILE A 80 0.75 -10.49 11.75
C ILE A 80 0.39 -10.91 10.30
N ALA A 81 0.60 -12.16 9.94
CA ALA A 81 0.20 -12.68 8.64
C ALA A 81 -1.33 -12.62 8.45
N VAL A 82 -2.10 -13.04 9.45
CA VAL A 82 -3.57 -12.93 9.48
C VAL A 82 -4.01 -11.47 9.34
N GLN A 83 -3.37 -10.53 10.02
CA GLN A 83 -3.63 -9.09 9.87
C GLN A 83 -3.57 -8.67 8.39
N ASN A 84 -2.53 -9.09 7.66
CA ASN A 84 -2.35 -8.71 6.27
C ASN A 84 -3.44 -9.31 5.36
N LEU A 85 -3.84 -10.58 5.56
CA LEU A 85 -4.94 -11.18 4.82
C LEU A 85 -6.26 -10.45 5.08
N VAL A 86 -6.59 -10.24 6.35
CA VAL A 86 -7.81 -9.54 6.75
C VAL A 86 -7.84 -8.13 6.15
N TRP A 87 -6.72 -7.41 6.20
CA TRP A 87 -6.61 -6.10 5.54
C TRP A 87 -6.88 -6.18 4.04
N GLY A 88 -6.22 -7.11 3.34
CA GLY A 88 -6.35 -7.26 1.89
C GLY A 88 -7.79 -7.52 1.44
N PHE A 89 -8.44 -8.50 2.06
CA PHE A 89 -9.79 -8.92 1.69
C PHE A 89 -10.88 -7.97 2.18
N SER A 90 -10.68 -7.28 3.30
CA SER A 90 -11.66 -6.34 3.84
C SER A 90 -11.67 -4.97 3.12
N SER A 91 -10.53 -4.55 2.54
CA SER A 91 -10.39 -3.23 1.91
C SER A 91 -11.41 -2.95 0.80
N PRO A 92 -11.70 -3.86 -0.15
CA PRO A 92 -12.69 -3.62 -1.18
C PRO A 92 -14.11 -3.48 -0.62
N PHE A 93 -14.43 -4.28 0.42
CA PHE A 93 -15.73 -4.23 1.10
C PHE A 93 -15.93 -2.88 1.79
N PHE A 94 -14.98 -2.44 2.62
CA PHE A 94 -15.07 -1.16 3.29
C PHE A 94 -14.99 0.02 2.34
N GLY A 95 -14.27 -0.09 1.23
CA GLY A 95 -14.26 0.89 0.14
C GLY A 95 -15.67 1.08 -0.44
N ALA A 96 -16.34 -0.01 -0.82
CA ALA A 96 -17.70 0.03 -1.33
C ALA A 96 -18.73 0.56 -0.27
N LEU A 97 -18.53 0.22 1.00
CA LEU A 97 -19.35 0.73 2.09
C LEU A 97 -19.14 2.24 2.29
N ALA A 98 -17.88 2.72 2.19
CA ALA A 98 -17.57 4.14 2.29
C ALA A 98 -18.20 4.98 1.15
N ASP A 99 -18.33 4.37 -0.04
CA ASP A 99 -19.04 5.00 -1.16
C ASP A 99 -20.56 5.14 -0.91
N ARG A 100 -21.15 4.26 -0.09
CA ARG A 100 -22.57 4.26 0.21
C ARG A 100 -22.93 5.15 1.40
N ILE A 101 -22.23 4.98 2.54
CA ILE A 101 -22.61 5.64 3.80
C ILE A 101 -21.69 6.82 4.16
N GLY A 102 -20.61 7.05 3.38
CA GLY A 102 -19.63 8.12 3.56
C GLY A 102 -18.34 7.66 4.24
N ALA A 103 -17.22 8.10 3.70
CA ALA A 103 -15.88 7.70 4.15
C ALA A 103 -15.62 7.97 5.63
N TRP A 104 -16.11 9.10 6.18
CA TRP A 104 -15.90 9.47 7.57
C TRP A 104 -16.51 8.48 8.57
N LYS A 105 -17.71 7.92 8.27
CA LYS A 105 -18.36 6.93 9.13
C LYS A 105 -17.58 5.63 9.16
N VAL A 106 -17.14 5.18 7.97
CA VAL A 106 -16.38 3.94 7.84
C VAL A 106 -15.00 4.09 8.51
N ALA A 107 -14.33 5.23 8.33
CA ALA A 107 -13.06 5.51 9.00
C ALA A 107 -13.20 5.58 10.52
N MET A 108 -14.29 6.16 11.03
CA MET A 108 -14.54 6.24 12.48
C MET A 108 -14.76 4.85 13.10
N VAL A 109 -15.59 4.01 12.46
CA VAL A 109 -15.78 2.62 12.89
C VAL A 109 -14.47 1.83 12.76
N GLY A 110 -13.74 2.03 11.67
CA GLY A 110 -12.43 1.41 11.45
C GLY A 110 -11.40 1.79 12.52
N ALA A 111 -11.36 3.05 12.92
CA ALA A 111 -10.53 3.51 14.03
C ALA A 111 -10.89 2.86 15.36
N ALA A 112 -12.19 2.71 15.65
CA ALA A 112 -12.65 2.00 16.84
C ALA A 112 -12.26 0.51 16.83
N ILE A 113 -12.41 -0.16 15.67
CA ILE A 113 -11.97 -1.56 15.48
C ILE A 113 -10.46 -1.67 15.65
N TYR A 114 -9.68 -0.76 15.09
CA TYR A 114 -8.22 -0.73 15.22
C TYR A 114 -7.79 -0.58 16.69
N THR A 115 -8.43 0.37 17.40
CA THR A 115 -8.22 0.58 18.84
C THR A 115 -8.53 -0.69 19.63
N GLY A 116 -9.68 -1.33 19.36
CA GLY A 116 -10.04 -2.60 19.97
C GLY A 116 -9.02 -3.71 19.71
N GLY A 117 -8.39 -3.73 18.53
CA GLY A 117 -7.32 -4.67 18.20
C GLY A 117 -6.06 -4.46 19.02
N LEU A 118 -5.63 -3.21 19.21
CA LEU A 118 -4.48 -2.88 20.07
C LEU A 118 -4.78 -3.21 21.53
N LEU A 119 -5.97 -2.86 22.01
CA LEU A 119 -6.41 -3.19 23.39
C LEU A 119 -6.51 -4.70 23.61
N SER A 120 -7.04 -5.47 22.65
CA SER A 120 -7.05 -6.94 22.74
C SER A 120 -5.65 -7.51 22.89
N SER A 121 -4.71 -7.06 22.07
CA SER A 121 -3.32 -7.52 22.13
C SER A 121 -2.61 -7.14 23.45
N ALA A 122 -2.98 -5.99 24.05
CA ALA A 122 -2.35 -5.50 25.28
C ALA A 122 -2.95 -6.12 26.55
N LEU A 123 -4.29 -6.30 26.59
CA LEU A 123 -5.02 -6.68 27.81
C LEU A 123 -5.27 -8.19 27.92
N ILE A 124 -5.41 -8.87 26.78
CA ILE A 124 -5.62 -10.32 26.73
C ILE A 124 -4.27 -10.97 26.45
N VAL A 125 -3.45 -11.15 27.50
CA VAL A 125 -2.08 -11.69 27.42
C VAL A 125 -2.12 -13.19 27.15
N SER A 126 -2.48 -13.52 25.93
CA SER A 126 -2.56 -14.89 25.43
C SER A 126 -2.39 -14.93 23.92
N PRO A 127 -1.99 -16.08 23.34
CA PRO A 127 -1.97 -16.24 21.88
C PRO A 127 -3.29 -15.83 21.22
N GLY A 128 -4.43 -16.22 21.79
CA GLY A 128 -5.77 -15.87 21.27
C GLY A 128 -6.04 -14.37 21.27
N GLY A 129 -5.60 -13.64 22.31
CA GLY A 129 -5.70 -12.18 22.41
C GLY A 129 -4.90 -11.48 21.32
N VAL A 130 -3.68 -11.97 21.02
CA VAL A 130 -2.84 -11.45 19.95
C VAL A 130 -3.48 -11.72 18.57
N PHE A 131 -3.96 -12.93 18.30
CA PHE A 131 -4.64 -13.26 17.06
C PHE A 131 -5.89 -12.41 16.82
N LEU A 132 -6.75 -12.29 17.85
CA LEU A 132 -7.93 -11.43 17.79
C LEU A 132 -7.50 -9.97 17.53
N GLY A 133 -6.49 -9.49 18.24
CA GLY A 133 -5.96 -8.15 18.09
C GLY A 133 -5.49 -7.89 16.66
N GLN A 134 -4.66 -8.77 16.09
CA GLN A 134 -4.13 -8.62 14.75
C GLN A 134 -5.23 -8.71 13.68
N ALA A 135 -6.24 -9.57 13.84
CA ALA A 135 -7.39 -9.64 12.95
C ALA A 135 -8.20 -8.33 12.98
N LEU A 136 -8.48 -7.78 14.17
CA LEU A 136 -9.16 -6.49 14.32
C LEU A 136 -8.34 -5.34 13.73
N ILE A 137 -7.02 -5.33 13.93
CA ILE A 137 -6.12 -4.34 13.30
C ILE A 137 -6.20 -4.43 11.77
N GLY A 138 -6.25 -5.65 11.21
CA GLY A 138 -6.43 -5.87 9.78
C GLY A 138 -7.74 -5.28 9.25
N LEU A 139 -8.86 -5.46 9.96
CA LEU A 139 -10.15 -4.83 9.65
C LEU A 139 -10.07 -3.30 9.76
N GLY A 140 -9.40 -2.79 10.81
CA GLY A 140 -9.16 -1.36 11.01
C GLY A 140 -8.37 -0.73 9.86
N LEU A 141 -7.30 -1.40 9.39
CA LEU A 141 -6.52 -0.99 8.22
C LEU A 141 -7.37 -0.94 6.94
N GLY A 142 -8.25 -1.93 6.73
CA GLY A 142 -9.15 -1.96 5.58
C GLY A 142 -10.19 -0.84 5.60
N SER A 143 -10.62 -0.43 6.79
CA SER A 143 -11.74 0.51 6.99
C SER A 143 -11.32 1.94 7.37
N ALA A 144 -10.10 2.17 7.86
CA ALA A 144 -9.58 3.52 8.16
C ALA A 144 -8.26 3.85 7.45
N GLY A 145 -7.72 2.92 6.65
CA GLY A 145 -6.45 3.05 5.97
C GLY A 145 -6.50 3.83 4.66
N ILE A 146 -5.45 3.61 3.86
CA ILE A 146 -5.16 4.40 2.65
C ILE A 146 -6.29 4.38 1.61
N SER A 147 -6.98 3.25 1.42
CA SER A 147 -8.07 3.15 0.42
C SER A 147 -9.21 4.11 0.72
N ILE A 148 -9.59 4.24 1.99
CA ILE A 148 -10.65 5.15 2.45
C ILE A 148 -10.20 6.60 2.34
N ALA A 149 -8.96 6.90 2.75
CA ALA A 149 -8.40 8.24 2.66
C ALA A 149 -8.30 8.73 1.20
N LEU A 150 -7.74 7.90 0.29
CA LEU A 150 -7.65 8.23 -1.13
C LEU A 150 -9.03 8.37 -1.77
N GLY A 151 -9.99 7.50 -1.42
CA GLY A 151 -11.37 7.61 -1.88
C GLY A 151 -12.03 8.93 -1.46
N ALA A 152 -11.84 9.36 -0.21
CA ALA A 152 -12.37 10.63 0.28
C ALA A 152 -11.70 11.84 -0.39
N VAL A 153 -10.37 11.84 -0.46
CA VAL A 153 -9.56 12.89 -1.11
C VAL A 153 -9.90 13.02 -2.59
N GLY A 154 -10.00 11.88 -3.30
CA GLY A 154 -10.32 11.85 -4.73
C GLY A 154 -11.69 12.44 -5.09
N ARG A 155 -12.64 12.44 -4.14
CA ARG A 155 -13.97 13.03 -4.34
C ARG A 155 -13.99 14.56 -4.23
N VAL A 156 -13.12 15.14 -3.41
CA VAL A 156 -13.17 16.58 -3.10
C VAL A 156 -12.07 17.39 -3.77
N VAL A 157 -10.95 16.76 -4.11
CA VAL A 157 -9.80 17.44 -4.73
C VAL A 157 -10.07 17.63 -6.23
N PRO A 158 -9.83 18.84 -6.77
CA PRO A 158 -9.94 19.12 -8.20
C PRO A 158 -9.10 18.14 -9.04
N PRO A 159 -9.59 17.71 -10.22
CA PRO A 159 -8.93 16.70 -11.07
C PRO A 159 -7.45 17.02 -11.34
N GLU A 160 -7.11 18.29 -11.56
CA GLU A 160 -5.75 18.76 -11.87
C GLU A 160 -4.76 18.56 -10.72
N ARG A 161 -5.25 18.47 -9.48
CA ARG A 161 -4.46 18.34 -8.24
C ARG A 161 -4.53 16.95 -7.61
N ARG A 162 -5.38 16.06 -8.11
CA ARG A 162 -5.59 14.71 -7.51
C ARG A 162 -4.31 13.89 -7.42
N SER A 163 -3.49 13.89 -8.47
CA SER A 163 -2.23 13.13 -8.48
C SER A 163 -1.28 13.58 -7.38
N ILE A 164 -1.13 14.90 -7.20
CA ILE A 164 -0.30 15.48 -6.13
C ILE A 164 -0.90 15.15 -4.75
N ALA A 165 -2.22 15.29 -4.60
CA ALA A 165 -2.89 14.99 -3.34
C ALA A 165 -2.75 13.51 -2.94
N PHE A 166 -2.86 12.58 -3.89
CA PHE A 166 -2.64 11.15 -3.65
C PHE A 166 -1.18 10.85 -3.28
N GLY A 167 -0.24 11.49 -3.97
CA GLY A 167 1.18 11.41 -3.64
C GLY A 167 1.46 11.89 -2.22
N LEU A 168 0.89 13.03 -1.80
CA LEU A 168 1.03 13.55 -0.46
C LEU A 168 0.47 12.57 0.59
N VAL A 169 -0.76 12.07 0.44
CA VAL A 169 -1.35 11.11 1.38
C VAL A 169 -0.48 9.86 1.53
N THR A 170 0.05 9.34 0.43
CA THR A 170 0.95 8.17 0.45
C THR A 170 2.28 8.47 1.13
N SER A 171 2.87 9.64 0.85
CA SER A 171 4.13 10.08 1.49
C SER A 171 3.99 10.24 2.99
N PHE A 172 2.84 10.74 3.46
CA PHE A 172 2.55 10.84 4.89
C PHE A 172 2.43 9.47 5.57
N GLY A 173 1.98 8.43 4.86
CA GLY A 173 2.05 7.04 5.34
C GLY A 173 3.49 6.59 5.59
N SER A 174 4.40 6.89 4.67
CA SER A 174 5.83 6.60 4.82
C SER A 174 6.47 7.44 5.94
N PHE A 175 6.04 8.69 6.10
CA PHE A 175 6.44 9.51 7.25
C PHE A 175 5.98 8.91 8.57
N GLY A 176 4.76 8.36 8.64
CA GLY A 176 4.26 7.64 9.81
C GLY A 176 5.15 6.45 10.19
N GLN A 177 5.56 5.67 9.20
CA GLN A 177 6.54 4.58 9.40
C GLN A 177 7.85 5.12 9.96
N PHE A 178 8.44 6.15 9.33
CA PHE A 178 9.69 6.76 9.79
C PHE A 178 9.61 7.26 11.23
N ALA A 179 8.55 7.98 11.57
CA ALA A 179 8.44 8.65 12.87
C ALA A 179 8.08 7.68 14.01
N LEU A 180 7.15 6.73 13.77
CA LEU A 180 6.65 5.88 14.84
C LEU A 180 7.58 4.73 15.22
N LEU A 181 8.44 4.24 14.33
CA LEU A 181 9.33 3.13 14.63
C LEU A 181 10.32 3.44 15.77
N PRO A 182 11.13 4.52 15.72
CA PRO A 182 12.05 4.84 16.82
C PRO A 182 11.30 5.18 18.11
N VAL A 183 10.19 5.93 18.02
CA VAL A 183 9.38 6.28 19.19
C VAL A 183 8.81 5.02 19.87
N THR A 184 8.27 4.09 19.06
CA THR A 184 7.73 2.83 19.60
C THR A 184 8.83 1.99 20.24
N GLN A 185 10.02 1.93 19.65
CA GLN A 185 11.14 1.18 20.25
C GLN A 185 11.56 1.77 21.61
N MET A 186 11.63 3.11 21.72
CA MET A 186 11.89 3.76 23.01
C MET A 186 10.81 3.39 24.04
N LEU A 187 9.53 3.47 23.67
CA LEU A 187 8.43 3.12 24.57
C LEU A 187 8.48 1.64 25.01
N ILE A 188 8.82 0.73 24.09
CA ILE A 188 8.98 -0.69 24.42
C ILE A 188 10.12 -0.88 25.45
N SER A 189 11.24 -0.20 25.24
CA SER A 189 12.40 -0.29 26.13
C SER A 189 12.12 0.30 27.52
N ASP A 190 11.39 1.42 27.61
CA ASP A 190 11.16 2.15 28.85
C ASP A 190 9.95 1.63 29.63
N GLN A 191 8.86 1.27 28.94
CA GLN A 191 7.55 0.97 29.54
C GLN A 191 7.10 -0.48 29.31
N GLY A 192 7.83 -1.22 28.46
CA GLY A 192 7.45 -2.56 28.02
C GLY A 192 6.38 -2.56 26.92
N TRP A 193 6.22 -3.72 26.29
CA TRP A 193 5.39 -3.88 25.10
C TRP A 193 3.88 -3.65 25.35
N GLN A 194 3.36 -4.06 26.51
CA GLN A 194 1.92 -3.91 26.83
C GLN A 194 1.51 -2.44 26.96
N MET A 195 2.27 -1.67 27.76
CA MET A 195 2.02 -0.25 27.95
C MET A 195 2.18 0.52 26.63
N THR A 196 3.15 0.13 25.80
CA THR A 196 3.33 0.71 24.45
C THR A 196 2.10 0.48 23.59
N LEU A 197 1.52 -0.72 23.55
CA LEU A 197 0.27 -0.99 22.81
C LEU A 197 -0.91 -0.17 23.36
N LEU A 198 -1.01 0.02 24.68
CA LEU A 198 -2.01 0.91 25.29
C LEU A 198 -1.84 2.36 24.83
N MET A 199 -0.60 2.89 24.83
CA MET A 199 -0.30 4.24 24.34
C MET A 199 -0.65 4.40 22.85
N LEU A 200 -0.32 3.41 22.01
CA LEU A 200 -0.71 3.41 20.60
C LEU A 200 -2.22 3.33 20.41
N SER A 201 -2.95 2.69 21.34
CA SER A 201 -4.42 2.64 21.29
C SER A 201 -5.07 4.01 21.50
N PHE A 202 -4.48 4.89 22.30
CA PHE A 202 -4.95 6.29 22.41
C PHE A 202 -4.77 7.05 21.10
N LEU A 203 -3.66 6.80 20.39
CA LEU A 203 -3.42 7.43 19.09
C LEU A 203 -4.45 6.98 18.05
N THR A 204 -4.80 5.68 18.02
CA THR A 204 -5.87 5.18 17.13
C THR A 204 -7.27 5.63 17.58
N ALA A 205 -7.53 5.76 18.87
CA ALA A 205 -8.77 6.32 19.38
C ALA A 205 -8.96 7.79 18.94
N ALA A 206 -7.88 8.59 18.93
CA ALA A 206 -7.93 9.95 18.41
C ALA A 206 -8.33 10.01 16.92
N MET A 207 -8.03 8.97 16.13
CA MET A 207 -8.47 8.89 14.73
C MET A 207 -9.99 8.94 14.58
N MET A 208 -10.78 8.49 15.57
CA MET A 208 -12.25 8.58 15.54
C MET A 208 -12.69 10.04 15.45
N ALA A 209 -12.11 10.91 16.26
CA ALA A 209 -12.36 12.35 16.20
C ALA A 209 -11.86 12.97 14.90
N MET A 210 -10.66 12.57 14.45
CA MET A 210 -10.08 13.06 13.19
C MET A 210 -10.96 12.70 11.99
N ALA A 211 -11.57 11.50 11.96
CA ALA A 211 -12.43 11.06 10.87
C ALA A 211 -13.64 11.99 10.63
N LEU A 212 -14.10 12.74 11.66
CA LEU A 212 -15.13 13.76 11.50
C LEU A 212 -14.73 14.88 10.52
N GLY A 213 -13.42 15.16 10.40
CA GLY A 213 -12.91 16.12 9.45
C GLY A 213 -13.04 15.69 7.97
N MET A 214 -13.31 14.40 7.71
CA MET A 214 -13.59 13.89 6.36
C MET A 214 -15.08 14.00 5.95
N ARG A 215 -15.94 14.64 6.77
CA ARG A 215 -17.34 14.88 6.39
C ARG A 215 -17.41 15.75 5.14
N THR A 216 -18.01 15.22 4.10
CA THR A 216 -18.29 15.89 2.84
C THR A 216 -19.75 15.67 2.46
N ALA A 217 -20.35 16.62 1.70
CA ALA A 217 -21.68 16.40 1.14
C ALA A 217 -21.66 15.18 0.19
N PRO A 218 -22.76 14.42 0.13
CA PRO A 218 -22.87 13.35 -0.82
C PRO A 218 -22.71 13.91 -2.25
N GLN A 219 -21.73 13.44 -2.99
CA GLN A 219 -21.64 13.77 -4.41
C GLN A 219 -22.35 12.69 -5.22
N ALA A 220 -23.24 13.11 -6.13
CA ALA A 220 -23.91 12.21 -7.04
C ALA A 220 -22.87 11.46 -7.89
N ARG A 221 -23.06 10.15 -8.03
CA ARG A 221 -22.30 9.32 -8.95
C ARG A 221 -22.58 9.80 -10.37
N THR A 222 -21.60 10.42 -11.03
CA THR A 222 -21.61 10.51 -12.49
C THR A 222 -21.16 9.17 -13.04
N SER A 223 -22.12 8.30 -13.30
CA SER A 223 -21.91 7.06 -14.05
C SER A 223 -22.81 7.10 -15.27
N ASP A 224 -22.25 7.42 -16.41
CA ASP A 224 -22.87 7.05 -17.68
C ASP A 224 -21.81 7.01 -18.78
N ILE A 225 -21.33 5.84 -19.05
CA ILE A 225 -20.92 5.42 -20.41
C ILE A 225 -21.00 3.90 -20.42
N ALA A 226 -21.81 3.33 -21.31
CA ALA A 226 -21.96 1.90 -21.55
C ALA A 226 -20.66 1.33 -22.11
N GLU A 227 -19.91 0.67 -21.28
CA GLU A 227 -18.69 -0.06 -21.61
C GLU A 227 -18.68 -1.38 -20.86
N LEU A 228 -17.85 -2.33 -21.29
CA LEU A 228 -17.71 -3.69 -20.75
C LEU A 228 -18.12 -3.83 -19.28
N SER A 229 -18.90 -4.86 -19.00
CA SER A 229 -19.28 -5.15 -17.62
C SER A 229 -18.04 -5.44 -16.77
N THR A 230 -18.11 -5.16 -15.49
CA THR A 230 -17.04 -5.47 -14.53
C THR A 230 -16.65 -6.96 -14.56
N ALA A 231 -17.64 -7.84 -14.80
CA ALA A 231 -17.42 -9.29 -14.93
C ALA A 231 -16.62 -9.66 -16.18
N ASP A 232 -16.87 -9.01 -17.30
CA ASP A 232 -16.14 -9.29 -18.54
C ASP A 232 -14.70 -8.78 -18.47
N ALA A 233 -14.48 -7.60 -17.89
CA ALA A 233 -13.13 -7.10 -17.64
C ALA A 233 -12.33 -8.03 -16.73
N LEU A 234 -12.95 -8.60 -15.70
CA LEU A 234 -12.34 -9.60 -14.84
C LEU A 234 -12.00 -10.89 -15.61
N ARG A 235 -12.96 -11.39 -16.41
CA ARG A 235 -12.74 -12.61 -17.21
C ARG A 235 -11.58 -12.47 -18.19
N VAL A 236 -11.45 -11.30 -18.82
CA VAL A 236 -10.33 -10.98 -19.73
C VAL A 236 -9.03 -10.87 -18.93
N ALA A 237 -9.02 -10.22 -17.79
CA ALA A 237 -7.83 -10.04 -16.97
C ALA A 237 -7.25 -11.35 -16.44
N VAL A 238 -8.09 -12.25 -15.89
CA VAL A 238 -7.62 -13.55 -15.37
C VAL A 238 -7.16 -14.51 -16.45
N ARG A 239 -7.43 -14.22 -17.73
CA ARG A 239 -6.91 -14.97 -18.89
C ARG A 239 -5.71 -14.28 -19.54
N SER A 240 -5.43 -13.03 -19.18
CA SER A 240 -4.30 -12.29 -19.70
C SER A 240 -3.00 -12.76 -19.05
N ARG A 241 -2.10 -13.34 -19.86
CA ARG A 241 -0.77 -13.76 -19.41
C ARG A 241 -0.02 -12.62 -18.72
N ASP A 242 -0.04 -11.44 -19.30
CA ASP A 242 0.74 -10.31 -18.81
C ASP A 242 0.21 -9.79 -17.46
N TYR A 243 -1.12 -9.82 -17.26
CA TYR A 243 -1.71 -9.49 -15.98
C TYR A 243 -1.42 -10.54 -14.89
N ILE A 244 -1.44 -11.82 -15.24
CA ILE A 244 -1.09 -12.91 -14.31
C ILE A 244 0.38 -12.77 -13.87
N LEU A 245 1.31 -12.55 -14.83
CA LEU A 245 2.72 -12.33 -14.53
C LEU A 245 2.95 -11.11 -13.64
N LEU A 246 2.26 -9.99 -13.93
CA LEU A 246 2.31 -8.78 -13.12
C LEU A 246 1.82 -9.05 -11.68
N THR A 247 0.72 -9.76 -11.54
CA THR A 247 0.11 -10.12 -10.26
C THR A 247 1.02 -11.07 -9.47
N ALA A 248 1.67 -12.03 -10.14
CA ALA A 248 2.67 -12.91 -9.53
C ALA A 248 3.93 -12.14 -9.05
N GLY A 249 4.40 -11.17 -9.84
CA GLY A 249 5.47 -10.27 -9.39
C GLY A 249 5.05 -9.43 -8.17
N PHE A 250 3.79 -8.99 -8.12
CA PHE A 250 3.27 -8.22 -6.99
C PHE A 250 3.04 -9.06 -5.73
N PHE A 251 2.76 -10.36 -5.85
CA PHE A 251 2.83 -11.33 -4.76
C PHE A 251 4.21 -11.33 -4.09
N VAL A 252 5.29 -11.40 -4.89
CA VAL A 252 6.67 -11.37 -4.37
C VAL A 252 6.95 -10.07 -3.62
N CYS A 253 6.40 -8.94 -4.08
CA CYS A 253 6.51 -7.69 -3.35
C CYS A 253 5.99 -7.85 -1.92
N GLY A 254 4.78 -8.37 -1.75
CA GLY A 254 4.18 -8.62 -0.45
C GLY A 254 5.01 -9.53 0.44
N LEU A 255 5.47 -10.65 -0.13
CA LEU A 255 6.33 -11.61 0.55
C LEU A 255 7.59 -10.95 1.13
N GLN A 256 8.31 -10.18 0.32
CA GLN A 256 9.55 -9.52 0.72
C GLN A 256 9.31 -8.43 1.75
N LEU A 257 8.32 -7.58 1.53
CA LEU A 257 8.05 -6.44 2.40
C LEU A 257 7.71 -6.90 3.80
N VAL A 258 6.81 -7.87 3.95
CA VAL A 258 6.35 -8.29 5.28
C VAL A 258 7.34 -9.23 5.94
N PHE A 259 8.09 -10.04 5.19
CA PHE A 259 9.24 -10.73 5.74
C PHE A 259 10.22 -9.75 6.41
N ILE A 260 10.63 -8.70 5.71
CA ILE A 260 11.57 -7.72 6.25
C ILE A 260 10.97 -7.01 7.47
N THR A 261 9.75 -6.47 7.37
CA THR A 261 9.17 -5.69 8.47
C THR A 261 8.88 -6.53 9.72
N THR A 262 8.65 -7.83 9.57
CA THR A 262 8.36 -8.74 10.69
C THR A 262 9.63 -9.33 11.29
N HIS A 263 10.57 -9.78 10.44
CA HIS A 263 11.67 -10.64 10.88
C HIS A 263 13.03 -9.94 10.91
N LEU A 264 13.20 -8.76 10.28
CA LEU A 264 14.47 -8.03 10.36
C LEU A 264 14.86 -7.67 11.80
N PRO A 265 13.93 -7.22 12.70
CA PRO A 265 14.30 -6.97 14.09
C PRO A 265 14.79 -8.21 14.82
N VAL A 266 14.14 -9.37 14.60
CA VAL A 266 14.57 -10.66 15.19
C VAL A 266 15.94 -11.06 14.65
N PHE A 267 16.13 -11.00 13.31
CA PHE A 267 17.41 -11.32 12.68
C PHE A 267 18.57 -10.44 13.19
N LEU A 268 18.32 -9.15 13.37
CA LEU A 268 19.33 -8.23 13.92
C LEU A 268 19.63 -8.52 15.39
N PHE A 269 18.61 -8.83 16.19
CA PHE A 269 18.75 -9.22 17.59
C PHE A 269 19.62 -10.47 17.73
N ASP A 270 19.37 -11.52 16.93
CA ASP A 270 20.16 -12.77 16.93
C ASP A 270 21.63 -12.54 16.54
N ASN A 271 21.90 -11.49 15.77
CA ASN A 271 23.26 -11.10 15.40
C ASN A 271 23.88 -10.07 16.37
N GLY A 272 23.27 -9.85 17.54
CA GLY A 272 23.80 -8.96 18.58
C GLY A 272 23.67 -7.47 18.25
N VAL A 273 22.83 -7.09 17.29
CA VAL A 273 22.57 -5.69 16.95
C VAL A 273 21.45 -5.15 17.83
N ASP A 274 21.70 -3.98 18.43
CA ASP A 274 20.76 -3.32 19.33
C ASP A 274 19.39 -3.04 18.68
N ALA A 275 18.31 -3.21 19.46
CA ALA A 275 16.94 -3.03 18.98
C ALA A 275 16.66 -1.60 18.47
N SER A 276 17.37 -0.59 18.99
CA SER A 276 17.26 0.79 18.47
C SER A 276 17.75 0.88 17.04
N ILE A 277 18.83 0.19 16.69
CA ILE A 277 19.35 0.13 15.30
C ILE A 277 18.36 -0.58 14.39
N ALA A 278 17.72 -1.67 14.86
CA ALA A 278 16.68 -2.36 14.11
C ALA A 278 15.49 -1.43 13.79
N SER A 279 15.05 -0.65 14.77
CA SER A 279 13.98 0.33 14.58
C SER A 279 14.37 1.44 13.60
N TRP A 280 15.61 1.96 13.68
CA TRP A 280 16.12 2.96 12.74
C TRP A 280 16.30 2.41 11.34
N ALA A 281 16.74 1.15 11.16
CA ALA A 281 16.83 0.51 9.86
C ALA A 281 15.46 0.44 9.17
N LEU A 282 14.41 0.01 9.90
CA LEU A 282 13.03 0.01 9.42
C LEU A 282 12.49 1.44 9.18
N ALA A 283 12.86 2.40 10.01
CA ALA A 283 12.48 3.81 9.84
C ALA A 283 13.07 4.38 8.54
N LEU A 284 14.35 4.10 8.26
CA LEU A 284 15.02 4.51 7.03
C LEU A 284 14.34 3.94 5.77
N ILE A 285 13.77 2.72 5.85
CA ILE A 285 12.92 2.20 4.77
C ILE A 285 11.78 3.18 4.50
N GLY A 286 11.08 3.66 5.53
CA GLY A 286 9.99 4.62 5.37
C GLY A 286 10.45 5.96 4.78
N LEU A 287 11.56 6.50 5.29
CA LEU A 287 12.11 7.78 4.82
C LEU A 287 12.52 7.73 3.35
N PHE A 288 13.36 6.75 2.99
CA PHE A 288 13.86 6.62 1.62
C PHE A 288 12.77 6.16 0.63
N ASN A 289 11.71 5.51 1.12
CA ASN A 289 10.55 5.17 0.30
C ASN A 289 9.84 6.39 -0.29
N ILE A 290 9.84 7.53 0.41
CA ILE A 290 9.27 8.78 -0.13
C ILE A 290 9.97 9.15 -1.44
N VAL A 291 11.31 9.11 -1.44
CA VAL A 291 12.13 9.42 -2.62
C VAL A 291 11.97 8.33 -3.69
N GLY A 292 12.07 7.06 -3.28
CA GLY A 292 12.01 5.91 -4.19
C GLY A 292 10.70 5.79 -4.94
N ALA A 293 9.57 5.96 -4.26
CA ALA A 293 8.25 5.93 -4.88
C ALA A 293 8.05 7.08 -5.89
N PHE A 294 8.54 8.28 -5.55
CA PHE A 294 8.53 9.42 -6.48
C PHE A 294 9.37 9.15 -7.74
N VAL A 295 10.61 8.69 -7.57
CA VAL A 295 11.52 8.38 -8.67
C VAL A 295 10.94 7.28 -9.58
N CYS A 296 10.40 6.20 -9.00
CA CYS A 296 9.78 5.13 -9.77
C CYS A 296 8.52 5.61 -10.52
N GLY A 297 7.69 6.45 -9.90
CA GLY A 297 6.54 7.05 -10.58
C GLY A 297 6.94 7.94 -11.76
N TRP A 298 7.97 8.77 -11.57
CA TRP A 298 8.51 9.64 -12.62
C TRP A 298 9.15 8.82 -13.77
N LEU A 299 9.96 7.80 -13.45
CA LEU A 299 10.53 6.89 -14.43
C LEU A 299 9.44 6.15 -15.22
N GLY A 300 8.37 5.68 -14.55
CA GLY A 300 7.26 5.00 -15.19
C GLY A 300 6.52 5.84 -16.24
N GLY A 301 6.63 7.18 -16.15
CA GLY A 301 6.13 8.11 -17.18
C GLY A 301 7.09 8.34 -18.36
N LYS A 302 8.38 7.99 -18.23
CA LYS A 302 9.42 8.28 -19.22
C LYS A 302 10.00 7.05 -19.91
N VAL A 303 10.04 5.93 -19.21
CA VAL A 303 10.63 4.68 -19.69
C VAL A 303 9.65 3.51 -19.53
N SER A 304 9.99 2.34 -20.06
CA SER A 304 9.17 1.14 -19.94
C SER A 304 8.93 0.75 -18.47
N LYS A 305 7.66 0.74 -18.03
CA LYS A 305 7.25 0.41 -16.68
C LYS A 305 7.64 -1.01 -16.29
N ARG A 306 7.48 -1.98 -17.23
CA ARG A 306 7.85 -3.37 -17.00
C ARG A 306 9.35 -3.56 -16.75
N LYS A 307 10.21 -2.88 -17.55
CA LYS A 307 11.67 -2.94 -17.36
C LYS A 307 12.10 -2.29 -16.05
N THR A 308 11.52 -1.13 -15.73
CA THR A 308 11.78 -0.46 -14.46
C THR A 308 11.38 -1.36 -13.28
N LEU A 309 10.23 -2.01 -13.36
CA LEU A 309 9.75 -2.94 -12.33
C LEU A 309 10.67 -4.16 -12.18
N ALA A 310 11.12 -4.75 -13.30
CA ALA A 310 12.07 -5.84 -13.31
C ALA A 310 13.41 -5.46 -12.66
N ILE A 311 13.92 -4.26 -12.97
CA ILE A 311 15.16 -3.74 -12.38
C ILE A 311 14.99 -3.49 -10.88
N VAL A 312 13.85 -2.95 -10.44
CA VAL A 312 13.55 -2.76 -9.01
C VAL A 312 13.62 -4.09 -8.25
N TYR A 313 13.02 -5.17 -8.79
CA TYR A 313 13.10 -6.49 -8.15
C TYR A 313 14.51 -7.07 -8.18
N LEU A 314 15.24 -6.92 -9.30
CA LEU A 314 16.62 -7.37 -9.39
C LEU A 314 17.50 -6.68 -8.33
N LEU A 315 17.40 -5.36 -8.23
CA LEU A 315 18.16 -4.59 -7.24
C LEU A 315 17.81 -4.96 -5.81
N ARG A 316 16.52 -5.24 -5.51
CA ARG A 316 16.13 -5.79 -4.19
C ARG A 316 16.84 -7.12 -3.91
N GLY A 317 16.87 -8.03 -4.89
CA GLY A 317 17.58 -9.31 -4.76
C GLY A 317 19.07 -9.10 -4.47
N VAL A 318 19.71 -8.18 -5.18
CA VAL A 318 21.13 -7.84 -4.96
C VAL A 318 21.34 -7.27 -3.56
N ILE A 319 20.51 -6.32 -3.11
CA ILE A 319 20.62 -5.72 -1.78
C ILE A 319 20.42 -6.77 -0.69
N MET A 320 19.41 -7.64 -0.80
CA MET A 320 19.15 -8.73 0.16
C MET A 320 20.30 -9.73 0.20
N CYS A 321 20.80 -10.15 -0.96
CA CYS A 321 21.95 -11.06 -1.08
C CYS A 321 23.20 -10.44 -0.44
N SER A 322 23.51 -9.19 -0.78
CA SER A 322 24.66 -8.48 -0.20
C SER A 322 24.56 -8.35 1.31
N PHE A 323 23.40 -7.95 1.82
CA PHE A 323 23.18 -7.79 3.26
C PHE A 323 23.33 -9.12 4.03
N PHE A 324 22.84 -10.22 3.45
CA PHE A 324 22.93 -11.54 4.08
C PHE A 324 24.34 -12.13 4.05
N LEU A 325 25.13 -11.85 2.99
CA LEU A 325 26.48 -12.39 2.84
C LEU A 325 27.57 -11.56 3.54
N LEU A 326 27.30 -10.28 3.80
CA LEU A 326 28.23 -9.39 4.49
C LEU A 326 28.04 -9.47 6.03
N PRO A 327 29.06 -9.09 6.83
CA PRO A 327 28.90 -9.04 8.29
C PRO A 327 27.74 -8.14 8.69
N VAL A 328 26.89 -8.66 9.57
CA VAL A 328 25.75 -7.92 10.14
C VAL A 328 26.28 -6.96 11.20
N THR A 329 26.23 -5.68 10.91
CA THR A 329 26.70 -4.59 11.79
C THR A 329 25.62 -3.50 11.86
N PRO A 330 25.67 -2.59 12.85
CA PRO A 330 24.79 -1.42 12.88
C PRO A 330 24.79 -0.64 11.55
N VAL A 331 25.97 -0.43 10.97
CA VAL A 331 26.11 0.32 9.70
C VAL A 331 25.47 -0.46 8.54
N SER A 332 25.76 -1.76 8.41
CA SER A 332 25.17 -2.57 7.31
C SER A 332 23.65 -2.64 7.42
N ALA A 333 23.08 -2.69 8.62
CA ALA A 333 21.64 -2.67 8.85
C ALA A 333 20.99 -1.33 8.42
N LEU A 334 21.60 -0.20 8.76
CA LEU A 334 21.11 1.13 8.37
C LEU A 334 21.23 1.35 6.84
N VAL A 335 22.34 0.93 6.23
CA VAL A 335 22.54 0.99 4.78
C VAL A 335 21.53 0.10 4.06
N PHE A 336 21.28 -1.11 4.56
CA PHE A 336 20.24 -1.99 4.05
C PHE A 336 18.86 -1.32 4.10
N GLY A 337 18.49 -0.72 5.24
CA GLY A 337 17.24 0.00 5.40
C GLY A 337 17.08 1.15 4.39
N ALA A 338 18.11 1.97 4.22
CA ALA A 338 18.10 3.08 3.26
C ALA A 338 17.99 2.59 1.81
N ALA A 339 18.80 1.59 1.42
CA ALA A 339 18.81 1.03 0.07
C ALA A 339 17.49 0.32 -0.28
N MET A 340 16.96 -0.50 0.63
CA MET A 340 15.64 -1.12 0.46
C MET A 340 14.52 -0.09 0.40
N GLY A 341 14.61 0.99 1.19
CA GLY A 341 13.65 2.09 1.18
C GLY A 341 13.49 2.71 -0.21
N LEU A 342 14.57 2.98 -0.92
CA LEU A 342 14.52 3.52 -2.29
C LEU A 342 13.74 2.63 -3.27
N LEU A 343 13.68 1.34 -3.00
CA LEU A 343 12.99 0.37 -3.87
C LEU A 343 11.65 -0.10 -3.29
N TRP A 344 11.24 0.37 -2.08
CA TRP A 344 10.20 -0.24 -1.24
C TRP A 344 8.82 -0.30 -1.90
N LEU A 345 8.16 0.84 -2.07
CA LEU A 345 6.85 0.91 -2.69
C LEU A 345 6.86 1.53 -4.11
N GLY A 346 8.05 1.67 -4.70
CA GLY A 346 8.18 2.10 -6.10
C GLY A 346 7.48 1.17 -7.10
N THR A 347 7.18 -0.06 -6.66
CA THR A 347 6.39 -1.03 -7.44
C THR A 347 4.92 -0.62 -7.59
N ILE A 348 4.34 0.14 -6.67
CA ILE A 348 2.92 0.53 -6.71
C ILE A 348 2.57 1.39 -7.94
N PRO A 349 3.25 2.54 -8.20
CA PRO A 349 2.95 3.35 -9.37
C PRO A 349 3.26 2.63 -10.69
N LEU A 350 4.24 1.76 -10.72
CA LEU A 350 4.58 0.98 -11.91
C LEU A 350 3.53 -0.09 -12.21
N THR A 351 3.09 -0.84 -11.18
CA THR A 351 2.05 -1.87 -11.31
C THR A 351 0.70 -1.25 -11.71
N SER A 352 0.28 -0.19 -11.05
CA SER A 352 -0.96 0.52 -11.41
C SER A 352 -0.88 1.11 -12.83
N GLY A 353 0.28 1.65 -13.20
CA GLY A 353 0.53 2.15 -14.55
C GLY A 353 0.47 1.08 -15.64
N LEU A 354 0.96 -0.13 -15.38
CA LEU A 354 0.83 -1.28 -16.29
C LEU A 354 -0.62 -1.73 -16.43
N ILE A 355 -1.38 -1.80 -15.33
CA ILE A 355 -2.81 -2.14 -15.38
C ILE A 355 -3.59 -1.12 -16.23
N VAL A 356 -3.28 0.17 -16.10
CA VAL A 356 -3.88 1.21 -16.96
C VAL A 356 -3.48 1.02 -18.42
N THR A 357 -2.24 0.63 -18.70
CA THR A 357 -1.78 0.34 -20.05
C THR A 357 -2.54 -0.84 -20.66
N PHE A 358 -2.75 -1.91 -19.90
CA PHE A 358 -3.41 -3.13 -20.36
C PHE A 358 -4.92 -2.94 -20.58
N PHE A 359 -5.63 -2.35 -19.62
CA PHE A 359 -7.10 -2.37 -19.54
C PHE A 359 -7.75 -0.99 -19.54
N GLY A 360 -6.93 0.07 -19.55
CA GLY A 360 -7.43 1.46 -19.40
C GLY A 360 -7.73 1.84 -17.95
N PRO A 361 -8.04 3.12 -17.70
CA PRO A 361 -8.22 3.67 -16.34
C PRO A 361 -9.53 3.23 -15.66
N LYS A 362 -10.53 2.83 -16.42
CA LYS A 362 -11.89 2.51 -15.91
C LYS A 362 -11.89 1.33 -14.94
N HIS A 363 -11.15 0.27 -15.24
CA HIS A 363 -11.10 -0.96 -14.45
C HIS A 363 -9.92 -1.00 -13.47
N LEU A 364 -9.17 0.11 -13.34
CA LEU A 364 -7.97 0.19 -12.52
C LEU A 364 -8.24 -0.25 -11.07
N SER A 365 -9.25 0.31 -10.43
CA SER A 365 -9.51 0.06 -9.00
C SER A 365 -9.78 -1.41 -8.71
N MET A 366 -10.58 -2.08 -9.55
CA MET A 366 -10.88 -3.50 -9.40
C MET A 366 -9.66 -4.38 -9.66
N LEU A 367 -8.99 -4.18 -10.79
CA LEU A 367 -7.86 -5.02 -11.19
C LEU A 367 -6.64 -4.80 -10.29
N TYR A 368 -6.39 -3.54 -9.89
CA TYR A 368 -5.38 -3.27 -8.88
C TYR A 368 -5.74 -3.90 -7.52
N GLY A 369 -7.01 -3.90 -7.14
CA GLY A 369 -7.49 -4.55 -5.92
C GLY A 369 -7.19 -6.06 -5.90
N ILE A 370 -7.35 -6.75 -7.04
CA ILE A 370 -7.01 -8.18 -7.16
C ILE A 370 -5.50 -8.39 -7.09
N ALA A 371 -4.71 -7.56 -7.78
CA ALA A 371 -3.26 -7.61 -7.66
C ALA A 371 -2.81 -7.32 -6.22
N PHE A 372 -3.46 -6.37 -5.52
CA PHE A 372 -3.21 -6.08 -4.12
C PHE A 372 -3.60 -7.25 -3.20
N ALA A 373 -4.68 -7.96 -3.47
CA ALA A 373 -5.02 -9.18 -2.73
C ALA A 373 -3.93 -10.24 -2.88
N SER A 374 -3.37 -10.43 -4.08
CA SER A 374 -2.22 -11.31 -4.30
C SER A 374 -0.99 -10.86 -3.50
N HIS A 375 -0.71 -9.55 -3.46
CA HIS A 375 0.33 -8.98 -2.61
C HIS A 375 0.11 -9.32 -1.13
N GLN A 376 -1.13 -9.26 -0.63
CA GLN A 376 -1.43 -9.58 0.76
C GLN A 376 -1.32 -11.08 1.06
N VAL A 377 -1.60 -11.95 0.09
CA VAL A 377 -1.29 -13.40 0.20
C VAL A 377 0.23 -13.61 0.26
N GLY A 378 1.01 -12.89 -0.55
CA GLY A 378 2.48 -12.87 -0.44
C GLY A 378 2.94 -12.38 0.93
N SER A 379 2.34 -11.33 1.45
CA SER A 379 2.59 -10.79 2.79
C SER A 379 2.34 -11.81 3.90
N PHE A 380 1.24 -12.56 3.78
CA PHE A 380 0.94 -13.67 4.69
C PHE A 380 2.06 -14.72 4.65
N VAL A 381 2.44 -15.19 3.45
CA VAL A 381 3.47 -16.20 3.28
C VAL A 381 4.82 -15.71 3.83
N GLY A 382 5.21 -14.47 3.55
CA GLY A 382 6.48 -13.90 4.00
C GLY A 382 6.59 -13.79 5.52
N SER A 383 5.50 -13.40 6.19
CA SER A 383 5.47 -13.33 7.65
C SER A 383 5.44 -14.73 8.28
N TRP A 384 4.46 -15.54 7.91
CA TRP A 384 4.22 -16.84 8.53
C TRP A 384 5.35 -17.84 8.27
N LEU A 385 5.77 -18.00 7.02
CA LEU A 385 6.83 -18.93 6.64
C LEU A 385 8.16 -18.55 7.30
N GLY A 386 8.42 -17.24 7.43
CA GLY A 386 9.59 -16.73 8.16
C GLY A 386 9.63 -17.20 9.62
N GLY A 387 8.47 -17.18 10.28
CA GLY A 387 8.35 -17.68 11.65
C GLY A 387 8.54 -19.20 11.76
N ILE A 388 7.89 -19.98 10.87
CA ILE A 388 8.05 -21.45 10.83
C ILE A 388 9.51 -21.84 10.64
N VAL A 389 10.16 -21.28 9.62
CA VAL A 389 11.55 -21.59 9.30
C VAL A 389 12.47 -21.25 10.49
N TYR A 390 12.23 -20.10 11.12
CA TYR A 390 13.00 -19.70 12.29
C TYR A 390 12.82 -20.67 13.47
N ASP A 391 11.60 -20.99 13.84
CA ASP A 391 11.32 -21.88 14.97
C ASP A 391 11.86 -23.32 14.75
N MET A 392 11.92 -23.77 13.47
CA MET A 392 12.47 -25.08 13.11
C MET A 392 14.00 -25.14 13.04
N THR A 393 14.65 -24.02 12.67
CA THR A 393 16.08 -24.02 12.31
C THR A 393 16.92 -23.05 13.14
N ALA A 394 16.29 -22.23 13.97
CA ALA A 394 16.91 -21.09 14.69
C ALA A 394 17.71 -20.16 13.73
N SER A 395 17.28 -20.07 12.45
CA SER A 395 18.00 -19.32 11.43
C SER A 395 17.06 -18.79 10.36
N TYR A 396 17.38 -17.60 9.85
CA TYR A 396 16.71 -17.02 8.68
C TYR A 396 17.39 -17.31 7.34
N SER A 397 18.45 -18.11 7.28
CA SER A 397 19.24 -18.35 6.08
C SER A 397 18.39 -18.83 4.89
N ILE A 398 17.48 -19.79 5.13
CA ILE A 398 16.58 -20.30 4.09
C ILE A 398 15.66 -19.18 3.58
N MET A 399 15.17 -18.35 4.48
CA MET A 399 14.25 -17.26 4.10
C MET A 399 14.97 -16.15 3.31
N TRP A 400 16.22 -15.82 3.65
CA TRP A 400 17.01 -14.87 2.86
C TRP A 400 17.21 -15.36 1.44
N TRP A 401 17.62 -16.63 1.23
CA TRP A 401 17.78 -17.22 -0.09
C TRP A 401 16.47 -17.35 -0.85
N LEU A 402 15.38 -17.71 -0.17
CA LEU A 402 14.04 -17.72 -0.76
C LEU A 402 13.65 -16.33 -1.28
N ASN A 403 13.90 -15.29 -0.52
CA ASN A 403 13.59 -13.91 -0.92
C ASN A 403 14.47 -13.42 -2.08
N VAL A 404 15.75 -13.84 -2.14
CA VAL A 404 16.63 -13.57 -3.29
C VAL A 404 16.10 -14.31 -4.53
N ALA A 405 15.78 -15.60 -4.42
CA ALA A 405 15.21 -16.36 -5.53
C ALA A 405 13.86 -15.78 -6.01
N ALA A 406 13.00 -15.37 -5.09
CA ALA A 406 11.73 -14.70 -5.39
C ALA A 406 11.96 -13.35 -6.09
N ALA A 407 12.98 -12.60 -5.71
CA ALA A 407 13.35 -11.35 -6.39
C ALA A 407 13.77 -11.60 -7.84
N LEU A 408 14.60 -12.61 -8.09
CA LEU A 408 15.02 -13.02 -9.44
C LEU A 408 13.82 -13.49 -10.26
N PHE A 409 12.92 -14.29 -9.67
CA PHE A 409 11.66 -14.70 -10.31
C PHE A 409 10.82 -13.48 -10.67
N ALA A 410 10.58 -12.55 -9.71
CA ALA A 410 9.78 -11.34 -9.98
C ALA A 410 10.42 -10.45 -11.05
N SER A 411 11.76 -10.33 -11.06
CA SER A 411 12.49 -9.63 -12.12
C SER A 411 12.25 -10.28 -13.48
N ALA A 412 12.41 -11.60 -13.58
CA ALA A 412 12.24 -12.35 -14.82
C ALA A 412 10.80 -12.25 -15.37
N VAL A 413 9.77 -12.47 -14.53
CA VAL A 413 8.37 -12.38 -14.97
C VAL A 413 8.00 -10.98 -15.43
N ASN A 414 8.48 -9.92 -14.76
CA ASN A 414 8.23 -8.55 -15.19
C ASN A 414 9.01 -8.18 -16.47
N TRP A 415 10.18 -8.81 -16.72
CA TRP A 415 10.95 -8.56 -17.93
C TRP A 415 10.25 -9.09 -19.19
N ILE A 416 9.54 -10.22 -19.11
CA ILE A 416 8.86 -10.85 -20.22
C ILE A 416 7.44 -10.34 -20.49
N ILE A 417 6.86 -9.51 -19.62
CA ILE A 417 5.57 -8.83 -19.82
C ILE A 417 5.62 -8.00 -21.12
N ARG A 418 4.53 -7.99 -21.89
CA ARG A 418 4.35 -7.08 -23.02
C ARG A 418 3.61 -5.83 -22.53
N GLU A 419 4.21 -4.66 -22.75
CA GLU A 419 3.60 -3.39 -22.34
C GLU A 419 2.64 -2.88 -23.44
N GLU A 420 1.63 -3.70 -23.75
CA GLU A 420 0.67 -3.48 -24.82
C GLU A 420 -0.77 -3.55 -24.26
N ARG A 421 -1.69 -2.88 -24.95
CA ARG A 421 -3.11 -2.93 -24.58
C ARG A 421 -3.68 -4.32 -24.86
N VAL A 422 -4.33 -4.91 -23.88
CA VAL A 422 -5.05 -6.18 -24.06
C VAL A 422 -6.29 -5.92 -24.92
N ALA A 423 -6.47 -6.69 -26.00
CA ALA A 423 -7.64 -6.58 -26.85
C ALA A 423 -8.91 -6.93 -26.03
N MET A 424 -9.71 -5.94 -25.74
CA MET A 424 -10.98 -6.08 -25.03
C MET A 424 -12.15 -6.29 -26.01
N SER A 425 -11.93 -7.04 -27.10
CA SER A 425 -13.02 -7.40 -28.02
C SER A 425 -13.96 -8.36 -27.31
N ALA A 426 -15.19 -7.92 -27.05
CA ALA A 426 -16.30 -8.84 -26.87
C ALA A 426 -16.49 -9.60 -28.19
N GLN A 427 -15.85 -10.77 -28.35
CA GLN A 427 -16.34 -11.72 -29.33
C GLN A 427 -17.69 -12.22 -28.81
N PRO A 428 -18.79 -12.03 -29.55
CA PRO A 428 -20.01 -12.71 -29.22
C PRO A 428 -19.70 -14.22 -29.27
N VAL A 429 -19.95 -14.92 -28.19
CA VAL A 429 -20.01 -16.37 -28.19
C VAL A 429 -21.11 -16.71 -29.17
N ALA A 430 -20.74 -17.21 -30.36
CA ALA A 430 -21.69 -17.84 -31.28
C ALA A 430 -22.39 -18.95 -30.50
N ALA A 431 -23.73 -18.85 -30.48
CA ALA A 431 -24.63 -19.80 -29.85
C ALA A 431 -24.55 -21.19 -30.51
#